data_b163bbe183924700a4159d1fdaec1ca9
#
_entry.id   b163bbe183924700a4159d1fdaec1ca9
#
_cell.length_a   1.000
_cell.length_b   1.000
_cell.length_c   1.000
_cell.angle_alpha   90.00
_cell.angle_beta   90.00
_cell.angle_gamma   90.00
#
_symmetry.space_group_name_H-M   'P 1'
#
loop_
_entity.id
_entity.type
_entity.pdbx_description
1 polymer ?
#
loop_
_entity_poly.entity_id
_entity_poly.type
_entity_poly.pdbx_seq_one_letter_code
_entity_poly.pdbx_strand_id
1 'polypeptide(L)'
;MRFRCLLFFLVLLMPGWLSLVARDRTVKLTGFVMDANKRAIELVNIFEQHSQKGTASDQSGYYELELPWQDTLILYYSCLSYQTAVRIVPVEVNQLVLNVILTASSKTLDEAVVTAQQRRTGSLEKVDISGIRLLPDPTGGSIEALLVTFAGVSSNNELSSQYSVRGGNYDENLVYVNGMEVYRPLLIRSGQQEGLSFVNPSMTDEVKFSAGGFEAMYGDKMASVLDIRYKKPEEFEGSAAISLLGANVFVGQASKNGKFRQIHGMRYKTNAYLLGALDTKGEYRPSFLDYQTFMSYTLASKWELSFLGNFSQNNYNFIPETRKTKYGTFNNKYEFYVYFEGKEKDLFRTAFGALNLEYKPRRNLNLGLS
;
A
#
# COMPACT_ATOMS: atom_id res chain seq x y z
N MET A 1 14.98 8.82 51.67
CA MET A 1 13.64 8.72 52.32
C MET A 1 12.75 9.95 52.00
N ARG A 2 12.88 10.60 50.84
CA ARG A 2 12.14 11.82 50.48
C ARG A 2 11.37 11.72 49.12
N PHE A 3 11.38 10.56 48.49
CA PHE A 3 10.72 10.37 47.17
C PHE A 3 9.37 9.60 47.22
N ARG A 4 9.01 9.05 48.39
CA ARG A 4 7.77 8.27 48.55
C ARG A 4 6.54 9.08 48.96
N CYS A 5 6.68 10.33 49.42
CA CYS A 5 5.56 11.18 49.79
C CYS A 5 4.96 11.99 48.63
N LEU A 6 5.68 12.17 47.52
CA LEU A 6 5.18 12.95 46.38
C LEU A 6 4.18 12.18 45.50
N LEU A 7 4.28 10.85 45.49
CA LEU A 7 3.34 10.02 44.72
C LEU A 7 1.95 9.86 45.39
N PHE A 8 1.87 10.02 46.70
CA PHE A 8 0.60 9.90 47.45
C PHE A 8 -0.25 11.15 47.36
N PHE A 9 0.35 12.32 47.12
CA PHE A 9 -0.38 13.59 47.01
C PHE A 9 -0.96 13.85 45.62
N LEU A 10 -0.46 13.16 44.59
CA LEU A 10 -0.96 13.29 43.19
C LEU A 10 -2.23 12.46 42.92
N VAL A 11 -2.53 11.48 43.77
CA VAL A 11 -3.73 10.62 43.63
C VAL A 11 -4.97 11.26 44.28
N LEU A 12 -4.81 12.26 45.13
CA LEU A 12 -5.92 12.90 45.88
C LEU A 12 -6.51 14.14 45.18
N LEU A 13 -6.00 14.52 44.00
CA LEU A 13 -6.45 15.66 43.20
C LEU A 13 -7.14 15.27 41.89
N MET A 14 -7.69 14.06 41.80
CA MET A 14 -8.63 13.77 40.69
C MET A 14 -10.03 14.29 41.12
N PRO A 15 -10.54 15.36 40.50
CA PRO A 15 -11.93 15.73 40.64
C PRO A 15 -12.77 14.58 40.08
N GLY A 16 -13.70 14.09 40.90
CA GLY A 16 -14.61 13.03 40.52
C GLY A 16 -15.23 13.30 39.14
N TRP A 17 -14.99 12.42 38.20
CA TRP A 17 -15.72 12.37 36.95
C TRP A 17 -17.15 11.94 37.28
N LEU A 18 -18.01 12.92 37.55
CA LEU A 18 -19.43 12.74 37.37
C LEU A 18 -19.63 12.43 35.88
N SER A 19 -19.76 11.15 35.57
CA SER A 19 -20.28 10.70 34.27
C SER A 19 -21.70 11.27 34.18
N LEU A 20 -21.86 12.45 33.56
CA LEU A 20 -23.13 12.85 32.99
C LEU A 20 -23.44 11.78 31.93
N VAL A 21 -24.31 10.84 32.30
CA VAL A 21 -24.99 9.98 31.33
C VAL A 21 -25.88 10.91 30.53
N ALA A 22 -25.34 11.44 29.44
CA ALA A 22 -26.13 12.09 28.42
C ALA A 22 -27.09 11.00 27.91
N ARG A 23 -28.36 11.16 28.17
CA ARG A 23 -29.42 10.31 27.63
C ARG A 23 -29.44 10.64 26.14
N ASP A 24 -28.74 9.82 25.32
CA ASP A 24 -28.71 9.97 23.89
C ASP A 24 -30.15 9.91 23.38
N ARG A 25 -30.64 11.05 22.89
CA ARG A 25 -31.93 11.07 22.18
C ARG A 25 -31.76 10.30 20.89
N THR A 26 -32.63 9.33 20.65
CA THR A 26 -32.69 8.58 19.41
C THR A 26 -33.95 8.92 18.63
N VAL A 27 -33.85 8.83 17.32
CA VAL A 27 -34.96 8.95 16.36
C VAL A 27 -35.19 7.59 15.74
N LYS A 28 -36.41 7.10 15.83
CA LYS A 28 -36.85 5.88 15.18
C LYS A 28 -37.43 6.20 13.82
N LEU A 29 -36.76 5.78 12.76
CA LEU A 29 -37.20 5.93 11.37
C LEU A 29 -37.80 4.61 10.89
N THR A 30 -39.03 4.65 10.36
CA THR A 30 -39.70 3.50 9.78
C THR A 30 -40.33 3.88 8.44
N GLY A 31 -40.62 2.92 7.60
CA GLY A 31 -41.30 3.17 6.34
C GLY A 31 -41.27 2.01 5.38
N PHE A 32 -41.77 2.24 4.19
CA PHE A 32 -41.79 1.27 3.10
C PHE A 32 -41.07 1.80 1.87
N VAL A 33 -40.30 0.94 1.21
CA VAL A 33 -39.69 1.24 -0.07
C VAL A 33 -40.41 0.45 -1.15
N MET A 34 -40.87 1.18 -2.19
CA MET A 34 -41.65 0.63 -3.27
C MET A 34 -41.13 1.10 -4.64
N ASP A 35 -41.51 0.41 -5.70
CA ASP A 35 -41.30 0.84 -7.06
C ASP A 35 -42.43 1.82 -7.53
N ALA A 36 -42.29 2.36 -8.75
CA ALA A 36 -43.28 3.24 -9.37
C ALA A 36 -44.66 2.54 -9.53
N ASN A 37 -44.70 1.21 -9.52
CA ASN A 37 -45.92 0.40 -9.62
C ASN A 37 -46.49 0.00 -8.25
N LYS A 38 -45.97 0.58 -7.16
CA LYS A 38 -46.33 0.30 -5.76
C LYS A 38 -46.02 -1.16 -5.33
N ARG A 39 -45.05 -1.81 -5.97
CA ARG A 39 -44.55 -3.13 -5.53
C ARG A 39 -43.44 -2.90 -4.50
N ALA A 40 -43.46 -3.68 -3.45
CA ALA A 40 -42.43 -3.67 -2.43
C ALA A 40 -41.06 -4.05 -3.01
N ILE A 41 -40.01 -3.37 -2.57
CA ILE A 41 -38.64 -3.68 -2.97
C ILE A 41 -37.90 -4.18 -1.72
N GLU A 42 -37.45 -5.42 -1.76
CA GLU A 42 -36.62 -6.02 -0.73
C GLU A 42 -35.15 -5.67 -0.90
N LEU A 43 -34.36 -5.79 0.19
CA LEU A 43 -32.90 -5.57 0.21
C LEU A 43 -32.47 -4.19 -0.29
N VAL A 44 -33.31 -3.18 -0.12
CA VAL A 44 -32.89 -1.79 -0.31
C VAL A 44 -32.00 -1.41 0.85
N ASN A 45 -30.78 -1.01 0.59
CA ASN A 45 -29.89 -0.48 1.60
C ASN A 45 -30.25 0.97 1.94
N ILE A 46 -30.64 1.22 3.17
CA ILE A 46 -30.97 2.53 3.73
C ILE A 46 -29.83 2.95 4.63
N PHE A 47 -29.18 4.06 4.32
CA PHE A 47 -27.99 4.53 5.00
C PHE A 47 -28.08 6.03 5.33
N GLU A 48 -27.72 6.41 6.56
CA GLU A 48 -27.65 7.79 6.98
C GLU A 48 -26.20 8.30 6.96
N GLN A 49 -25.98 9.47 6.36
CA GLN A 49 -24.65 10.00 6.01
C GLN A 49 -23.78 10.32 7.22
N HIS A 50 -24.32 10.96 8.28
CA HIS A 50 -23.52 11.45 9.40
C HIS A 50 -23.26 10.37 10.46
N SER A 51 -24.28 9.62 10.84
CA SER A 51 -24.15 8.55 11.82
C SER A 51 -23.53 7.28 11.26
N GLN A 52 -23.45 7.17 9.93
CA GLN A 52 -23.00 5.98 9.20
C GLN A 52 -23.76 4.69 9.58
N LYS A 53 -24.97 4.83 10.14
CA LYS A 53 -25.87 3.71 10.45
C LYS A 53 -26.77 3.41 9.26
N GLY A 54 -27.06 2.14 9.07
CA GLY A 54 -27.93 1.69 7.99
C GLY A 54 -28.71 0.43 8.36
N THR A 55 -29.71 0.15 7.53
CA THR A 55 -30.55 -1.05 7.57
C THR A 55 -30.91 -1.47 6.15
N ALA A 56 -31.53 -2.64 6.01
CA ALA A 56 -32.07 -3.09 4.73
C ALA A 56 -33.59 -3.32 4.84
N SER A 57 -34.32 -3.09 3.74
CA SER A 57 -35.75 -3.41 3.68
C SER A 57 -35.97 -4.92 3.61
N ASP A 58 -37.05 -5.38 4.23
CA ASP A 58 -37.51 -6.77 4.22
C ASP A 58 -38.30 -7.12 2.92
N GLN A 59 -38.83 -8.33 2.86
CA GLN A 59 -39.62 -8.83 1.72
C GLN A 59 -40.90 -8.02 1.45
N SER A 60 -41.42 -7.31 2.47
CA SER A 60 -42.59 -6.42 2.33
C SER A 60 -42.18 -4.98 1.96
N GLY A 61 -40.88 -4.73 1.80
CA GLY A 61 -40.33 -3.40 1.59
C GLY A 61 -40.26 -2.55 2.87
N TYR A 62 -40.61 -3.12 4.03
CA TYR A 62 -40.57 -2.42 5.31
C TYR A 62 -39.13 -2.29 5.82
N TYR A 63 -38.83 -1.16 6.41
CA TYR A 63 -37.55 -0.92 7.09
C TYR A 63 -37.74 -0.17 8.41
N GLU A 64 -36.84 -0.41 9.32
CA GLU A 64 -36.72 0.25 10.61
C GLU A 64 -35.27 0.59 10.90
N LEU A 65 -34.97 1.82 11.32
CA LEU A 65 -33.65 2.29 11.62
C LEU A 65 -33.65 3.23 12.82
N GLU A 66 -32.80 2.97 13.80
CA GLU A 66 -32.64 3.80 15.00
C GLU A 66 -31.37 4.64 14.88
N LEU A 67 -31.54 5.96 14.87
CA LEU A 67 -30.49 6.93 14.63
C LEU A 67 -30.31 7.84 15.86
N PRO A 68 -29.09 8.34 16.12
CA PRO A 68 -28.90 9.41 17.09
C PRO A 68 -29.66 10.66 16.62
N TRP A 69 -30.15 11.45 17.58
CA TRP A 69 -30.86 12.68 17.29
C TRP A 69 -29.98 13.67 16.51
N GLN A 70 -30.51 14.19 15.39
CA GLN A 70 -29.90 15.24 14.59
C GLN A 70 -31.00 16.16 14.06
N ASP A 71 -30.69 17.43 13.83
CA ASP A 71 -31.67 18.38 13.31
C ASP A 71 -32.15 18.03 11.88
N THR A 72 -31.29 17.36 11.13
CA THR A 72 -31.59 16.94 9.75
C THR A 72 -30.93 15.59 9.46
N LEU A 73 -31.68 14.68 8.88
CA LEU A 73 -31.17 13.36 8.41
C LEU A 73 -30.99 13.40 6.88
N ILE A 74 -29.85 12.92 6.42
CA ILE A 74 -29.56 12.72 4.99
C ILE A 74 -29.52 11.22 4.73
N LEU A 75 -30.58 10.71 4.13
CA LEU A 75 -30.82 9.28 3.93
C LEU A 75 -30.61 8.90 2.46
N TYR A 76 -29.82 7.87 2.25
CA TYR A 76 -29.60 7.26 0.94
C TYR A 76 -30.34 5.93 0.87
N TYR A 77 -31.10 5.74 -0.20
CA TYR A 77 -31.80 4.50 -0.52
C TYR A 77 -31.21 3.93 -1.78
N SER A 78 -30.52 2.81 -1.70
CA SER A 78 -29.85 2.18 -2.84
C SER A 78 -30.23 0.72 -2.97
N CYS A 79 -30.53 0.30 -4.20
CA CYS A 79 -30.82 -1.08 -4.56
C CYS A 79 -30.34 -1.36 -5.97
N LEU A 80 -29.95 -2.62 -6.23
CA LEU A 80 -29.58 -3.06 -7.57
C LEU A 80 -30.74 -2.87 -8.53
N SER A 81 -30.48 -2.36 -9.73
CA SER A 81 -31.47 -2.03 -10.76
C SER A 81 -32.39 -0.83 -10.48
N TYR A 82 -32.12 -0.04 -9.43
CA TYR A 82 -32.83 1.20 -9.12
C TYR A 82 -31.88 2.39 -9.02
N GLN A 83 -32.38 3.58 -9.32
CA GLN A 83 -31.63 4.81 -9.09
C GLN A 83 -31.57 5.09 -7.58
N THR A 84 -30.37 5.43 -7.09
CA THR A 84 -30.21 5.84 -5.71
C THR A 84 -31.03 7.09 -5.41
N ALA A 85 -31.93 7.02 -4.45
CA ALA A 85 -32.71 8.15 -3.99
C ALA A 85 -32.09 8.75 -2.72
N VAL A 86 -31.98 10.08 -2.68
CA VAL A 86 -31.55 10.81 -1.49
C VAL A 86 -32.76 11.56 -0.91
N ARG A 87 -32.92 11.49 0.41
CA ARG A 87 -33.95 12.22 1.14
C ARG A 87 -33.33 13.02 2.28
N ILE A 88 -33.61 14.30 2.30
CA ILE A 88 -33.20 15.22 3.38
C ILE A 88 -34.45 15.49 4.20
N VAL A 89 -34.44 15.09 5.47
CA VAL A 89 -35.62 15.13 6.33
C VAL A 89 -35.26 15.88 7.62
N PRO A 90 -35.92 17.02 7.93
CA PRO A 90 -35.79 17.66 9.21
C PRO A 90 -36.44 16.80 10.30
N VAL A 91 -35.81 16.74 11.46
CA VAL A 91 -36.26 15.93 12.60
C VAL A 91 -36.92 16.82 13.64
N GLU A 92 -38.25 16.74 13.69
CA GLU A 92 -39.03 17.48 14.68
C GLU A 92 -39.57 16.59 15.81
N VAL A 93 -39.62 15.28 15.56
CA VAL A 93 -40.20 14.27 16.44
C VAL A 93 -39.33 13.03 16.55
N ASN A 94 -39.49 12.29 17.67
CA ASN A 94 -38.69 11.08 17.94
C ASN A 94 -39.07 9.87 17.06
N GLN A 95 -40.13 9.96 16.29
CA GLN A 95 -40.62 8.88 15.43
C GLN A 95 -41.00 9.44 14.06
N LEU A 96 -40.34 8.97 13.03
CA LEU A 96 -40.53 9.40 11.64
C LEU A 96 -40.98 8.22 10.79
N VAL A 97 -42.00 8.44 9.97
CA VAL A 97 -42.45 7.47 8.96
C VAL A 97 -42.16 8.05 7.58
N LEU A 98 -41.28 7.40 6.81
CA LEU A 98 -40.86 7.87 5.50
C LEU A 98 -40.99 6.75 4.45
N ASN A 99 -42.00 6.89 3.59
CA ASN A 99 -42.17 5.99 2.44
C ASN A 99 -41.43 6.54 1.23
N VAL A 100 -40.65 5.68 0.55
CA VAL A 100 -39.83 6.09 -0.57
C VAL A 100 -40.15 5.25 -1.80
N ILE A 101 -40.30 5.94 -2.93
CA ILE A 101 -40.48 5.31 -4.23
C ILE A 101 -39.16 5.39 -4.97
N LEU A 102 -38.63 4.24 -5.39
CA LEU A 102 -37.44 4.16 -6.23
C LEU A 102 -37.83 4.01 -7.68
N THR A 103 -37.16 4.76 -8.54
CA THR A 103 -37.29 4.64 -9.96
C THR A 103 -36.36 3.57 -10.50
N ALA A 104 -36.88 2.64 -11.29
CA ALA A 104 -36.03 1.63 -11.91
C ALA A 104 -34.95 2.33 -12.75
N SER A 105 -33.73 1.95 -12.53
CA SER A 105 -32.62 2.37 -13.36
C SER A 105 -32.69 1.59 -14.65
N SER A 106 -33.13 2.22 -15.73
CA SER A 106 -32.95 1.71 -17.09
C SER A 106 -31.50 1.87 -17.59
N LYS A 107 -30.51 2.05 -16.68
CA LYS A 107 -29.20 1.59 -17.03
C LYS A 107 -29.34 0.07 -17.24
N THR A 108 -29.67 -0.32 -18.48
CA THR A 108 -28.95 -1.45 -19.04
C THR A 108 -27.54 -1.24 -18.50
N LEU A 109 -27.08 -2.12 -17.62
CA LEU A 109 -25.67 -2.40 -17.57
C LEU A 109 -25.34 -2.44 -19.06
N ASP A 110 -24.71 -1.39 -19.60
CA ASP A 110 -23.98 -1.55 -20.85
C ASP A 110 -23.34 -2.87 -20.60
N GLU A 111 -23.95 -3.88 -21.24
CA GLU A 111 -23.43 -5.23 -21.29
C GLU A 111 -21.96 -4.95 -21.25
N ALA A 112 -21.27 -5.33 -20.14
CA ALA A 112 -19.85 -5.22 -20.14
C ALA A 112 -19.49 -6.08 -21.34
N VAL A 113 -19.65 -5.47 -22.51
CA VAL A 113 -18.93 -5.85 -23.67
C VAL A 113 -17.54 -5.65 -23.14
N VAL A 114 -17.06 -6.73 -22.53
CA VAL A 114 -15.68 -7.01 -22.50
C VAL A 114 -15.35 -6.97 -23.97
N THR A 115 -15.14 -5.75 -24.45
CA THR A 115 -14.40 -5.51 -25.64
C THR A 115 -13.03 -6.02 -25.26
N ALA A 116 -12.93 -7.38 -25.28
CA ALA A 116 -11.69 -8.10 -25.40
C ALA A 116 -10.92 -7.61 -26.65
N GLN A 117 -11.43 -6.53 -27.24
CA GLN A 117 -10.94 -5.77 -28.36
C GLN A 117 -10.61 -4.31 -28.09
N GLN A 118 -10.56 -3.86 -26.83
CA GLN A 118 -9.45 -2.97 -26.58
C GLN A 118 -8.23 -3.83 -26.89
N ARG A 119 -7.76 -3.74 -28.13
CA ARG A 119 -6.41 -4.17 -28.51
C ARG A 119 -5.56 -3.74 -27.35
N ARG A 120 -5.06 -4.71 -26.57
CA ARG A 120 -4.05 -4.46 -25.57
C ARG A 120 -2.89 -3.90 -26.37
N THR A 121 -2.87 -2.59 -26.60
CA THR A 121 -1.82 -1.87 -27.29
C THR A 121 -0.54 -1.88 -26.44
N GLY A 122 -0.63 -2.44 -25.24
CA GLY A 122 0.50 -2.69 -24.37
C GLY A 122 0.37 -4.08 -23.75
N SER A 123 1.45 -4.81 -23.74
CA SER A 123 1.57 -6.12 -23.08
C SER A 123 1.72 -6.01 -21.57
N LEU A 124 1.80 -4.79 -21.02
CA LEU A 124 1.91 -4.54 -19.58
C LEU A 124 0.54 -4.63 -18.94
N GLU A 125 0.44 -5.49 -17.95
CA GLU A 125 -0.74 -5.72 -17.13
C GLU A 125 -0.67 -4.87 -15.86
N LYS A 126 -1.77 -4.22 -15.50
CA LYS A 126 -1.83 -3.44 -14.25
C LYS A 126 -1.82 -4.38 -13.06
N VAL A 127 -0.91 -4.14 -12.13
CA VAL A 127 -0.79 -4.88 -10.87
C VAL A 127 -1.61 -4.17 -9.80
N ASP A 128 -2.50 -4.89 -9.14
CA ASP A 128 -3.24 -4.35 -8.00
C ASP A 128 -2.33 -4.31 -6.76
N ILE A 129 -1.92 -3.11 -6.36
CA ILE A 129 -1.06 -2.88 -5.20
C ILE A 129 -1.84 -2.74 -3.89
N SER A 130 -3.17 -2.73 -3.91
CA SER A 130 -3.99 -2.59 -2.69
C SER A 130 -3.76 -3.74 -1.71
N GLY A 131 -3.51 -4.92 -2.23
CA GLY A 131 -3.21 -6.14 -1.48
C GLY A 131 -1.79 -6.26 -0.93
N ILE A 132 -0.88 -5.32 -1.22
CA ILE A 132 0.54 -5.45 -0.84
C ILE A 132 0.77 -5.62 0.67
N ARG A 133 -0.12 -5.02 1.48
CA ARG A 133 -0.07 -5.12 2.95
C ARG A 133 -0.63 -6.42 3.50
N LEU A 134 -1.36 -7.18 2.68
CA LEU A 134 -1.99 -8.44 3.06
C LEU A 134 -1.10 -9.65 2.75
N LEU A 135 -0.08 -9.46 1.93
CA LEU A 135 0.88 -10.52 1.64
C LEU A 135 1.74 -10.78 2.88
N PRO A 136 1.94 -12.05 3.23
CA PRO A 136 2.86 -12.44 4.30
C PRO A 136 4.30 -12.28 3.78
N ASP A 137 4.75 -11.04 3.63
CA ASP A 137 6.10 -10.73 3.21
C ASP A 137 6.96 -10.43 4.45
N PRO A 138 7.93 -11.30 4.78
CA PRO A 138 8.85 -11.08 5.89
C PRO A 138 9.71 -9.84 5.69
N THR A 139 9.74 -9.29 4.47
CA THR A 139 10.51 -8.09 4.14
C THR A 139 9.75 -6.79 4.41
N GLY A 140 8.48 -6.85 4.87
CA GLY A 140 7.69 -5.67 5.21
C GLY A 140 6.92 -5.06 4.04
N GLY A 141 6.64 -5.86 3.01
CA GLY A 141 5.89 -5.50 1.80
C GLY A 141 6.81 -4.99 0.69
N SER A 142 6.94 -5.77 -0.37
CA SER A 142 7.62 -5.38 -1.59
C SER A 142 6.71 -5.59 -2.81
N ILE A 143 6.90 -4.78 -3.83
CA ILE A 143 6.18 -4.96 -5.10
C ILE A 143 6.60 -6.28 -5.73
N GLU A 144 7.84 -6.67 -5.58
CA GLU A 144 8.39 -7.92 -6.10
C GLU A 144 7.69 -9.15 -5.50
N ALA A 145 7.30 -9.10 -4.24
CA ALA A 145 6.52 -10.17 -3.62
C ALA A 145 5.13 -10.35 -4.27
N LEU A 146 4.50 -9.25 -4.72
CA LEU A 146 3.29 -9.33 -5.54
C LEU A 146 3.56 -9.99 -6.89
N LEU A 147 4.70 -9.70 -7.53
CA LEU A 147 5.01 -10.24 -8.84
C LEU A 147 5.15 -11.76 -8.83
N VAL A 148 5.57 -12.35 -7.72
CA VAL A 148 5.67 -13.82 -7.59
C VAL A 148 4.30 -14.51 -7.70
N THR A 149 3.20 -13.78 -7.53
CA THR A 149 1.85 -14.32 -7.75
C THR A 149 1.48 -14.42 -9.24
N PHE A 150 2.26 -13.81 -10.14
CA PHE A 150 2.01 -13.87 -11.58
C PHE A 150 2.56 -15.15 -12.19
N ALA A 151 1.88 -15.64 -13.23
CA ALA A 151 2.29 -16.85 -13.93
C ALA A 151 3.68 -16.68 -14.57
N GLY A 152 4.57 -17.64 -14.31
CA GLY A 152 5.93 -17.64 -14.84
C GLY A 152 6.93 -16.79 -14.06
N VAL A 153 6.53 -16.23 -12.91
CA VAL A 153 7.43 -15.53 -11.99
C VAL A 153 7.74 -16.45 -10.80
N SER A 154 9.00 -16.51 -10.41
CA SER A 154 9.47 -17.29 -9.28
C SER A 154 10.51 -16.52 -8.47
N SER A 155 10.61 -16.82 -7.19
CA SER A 155 11.67 -16.34 -6.30
C SER A 155 12.35 -17.53 -5.64
N ASN A 156 13.66 -17.44 -5.51
CA ASN A 156 14.47 -18.50 -4.89
C ASN A 156 14.67 -18.30 -3.38
N ASN A 157 14.31 -17.12 -2.87
CA ASN A 157 14.52 -16.76 -1.47
C ASN A 157 13.42 -15.79 -1.02
N GLU A 158 12.64 -16.16 -0.03
CA GLU A 158 11.56 -15.34 0.54
C GLU A 158 12.05 -14.05 1.21
N LEU A 159 13.32 -13.98 1.60
CA LEU A 159 13.93 -12.80 2.20
C LEU A 159 14.57 -11.87 1.18
N SER A 160 14.56 -12.24 -0.09
CA SER A 160 15.12 -11.49 -1.21
C SER A 160 14.01 -10.86 -2.05
N SER A 161 14.26 -9.66 -2.55
CA SER A 161 13.41 -9.01 -3.55
C SER A 161 13.74 -9.43 -5.00
N GLN A 162 14.65 -10.38 -5.19
CA GLN A 162 14.97 -10.93 -6.52
C GLN A 162 13.86 -11.85 -6.99
N TYR A 163 13.50 -11.68 -8.26
CA TYR A 163 12.56 -12.56 -8.95
C TYR A 163 13.09 -12.93 -10.34
N SER A 164 12.78 -14.13 -10.75
CA SER A 164 13.08 -14.68 -12.07
C SER A 164 11.81 -14.83 -12.88
N VAL A 165 11.85 -14.49 -14.16
CA VAL A 165 10.69 -14.58 -15.05
C VAL A 165 10.98 -15.56 -16.17
N ARG A 166 10.15 -16.58 -16.30
CA ARG A 166 10.23 -17.63 -17.33
C ARG A 166 11.62 -18.27 -17.47
N GLY A 167 12.31 -18.44 -16.34
CA GLY A 167 13.66 -19.01 -16.28
C GLY A 167 14.79 -18.04 -16.61
N GLY A 168 14.49 -16.78 -16.91
CA GLY A 168 15.50 -15.72 -17.02
C GLY A 168 16.12 -15.38 -15.67
N ASN A 169 17.29 -14.77 -15.70
CA ASN A 169 17.97 -14.34 -14.49
C ASN A 169 17.37 -13.02 -13.98
N TYR A 170 17.57 -12.69 -12.69
CA TYR A 170 17.02 -11.48 -12.09
C TYR A 170 17.57 -10.18 -12.70
N ASP A 171 18.75 -10.18 -13.28
CA ASP A 171 19.38 -9.05 -13.96
C ASP A 171 18.85 -8.82 -15.38
N GLU A 172 18.04 -9.74 -15.88
CA GLU A 172 17.35 -9.61 -17.18
C GLU A 172 16.00 -8.88 -17.07
N ASN A 173 15.63 -8.45 -15.87
CA ASN A 173 14.41 -7.69 -15.63
C ASN A 173 14.67 -6.18 -15.77
N LEU A 174 13.77 -5.48 -16.48
CA LEU A 174 13.77 -4.03 -16.58
C LEU A 174 12.90 -3.42 -15.49
N VAL A 175 13.38 -2.36 -14.86
CA VAL A 175 12.59 -1.58 -13.90
C VAL A 175 12.63 -0.12 -14.31
N TYR A 176 11.45 0.45 -14.50
CA TYR A 176 11.24 1.88 -14.75
C TYR A 176 10.50 2.53 -13.62
N VAL A 177 10.91 3.73 -13.23
CA VAL A 177 10.18 4.57 -12.28
C VAL A 177 9.93 5.92 -12.94
N ASN A 178 8.64 6.23 -13.16
CA ASN A 178 8.22 7.45 -13.86
C ASN A 178 8.90 7.65 -15.25
N GLY A 179 9.08 6.55 -15.99
CA GLY A 179 9.72 6.56 -17.30
C GLY A 179 11.25 6.63 -17.27
N MET A 180 11.87 6.65 -16.09
CA MET A 180 13.33 6.61 -15.91
C MET A 180 13.77 5.19 -15.59
N GLU A 181 14.74 4.66 -16.34
CA GLU A 181 15.27 3.33 -16.09
C GLU A 181 16.11 3.32 -14.80
N VAL A 182 15.89 2.30 -13.98
CA VAL A 182 16.67 2.03 -12.78
C VAL A 182 17.58 0.85 -13.05
N TYR A 183 18.85 1.11 -13.36
CA TYR A 183 19.82 0.07 -13.72
C TYR A 183 20.15 -0.92 -12.61
N ARG A 184 20.00 -0.52 -11.35
CA ARG A 184 20.18 -1.38 -10.17
C ARG A 184 18.94 -1.31 -9.28
N PRO A 185 17.86 -2.02 -9.66
CA PRO A 185 16.60 -1.97 -8.91
C PRO A 185 16.66 -2.67 -7.54
N LEU A 186 17.70 -3.48 -7.32
CA LEU A 186 17.96 -4.13 -6.06
C LEU A 186 19.08 -3.40 -5.34
N LEU A 187 18.83 -2.92 -4.15
CA LEU A 187 19.87 -2.36 -3.30
C LEU A 187 20.85 -3.46 -2.91
N ILE A 188 22.14 -3.12 -2.90
CA ILE A 188 23.27 -4.04 -2.89
C ILE A 188 23.06 -5.22 -1.94
N ARG A 189 23.32 -6.40 -2.47
CA ARG A 189 23.32 -7.67 -1.76
C ARG A 189 24.49 -7.73 -0.78
N SER A 190 24.16 -8.11 0.46
CA SER A 190 25.14 -8.30 1.51
C SER A 190 24.92 -9.67 2.16
N GLY A 191 25.87 -10.59 1.97
CA GLY A 191 25.81 -11.93 2.54
C GLY A 191 24.67 -12.79 1.97
N GLN A 192 23.90 -13.44 2.83
CA GLN A 192 22.80 -14.34 2.46
C GLN A 192 21.46 -13.63 2.27
N GLN A 193 21.40 -12.38 2.59
CA GLN A 193 20.18 -11.59 2.62
C GLN A 193 20.33 -10.36 1.74
N GLU A 194 19.29 -10.06 1.00
CA GLU A 194 19.23 -8.84 0.22
C GLU A 194 18.60 -7.70 1.00
N GLY A 195 19.03 -6.51 0.64
CA GLY A 195 18.47 -5.29 1.16
C GLY A 195 17.07 -5.00 0.63
N LEU A 196 16.66 -3.75 0.82
CA LEU A 196 15.42 -3.23 0.25
C LEU A 196 15.50 -3.21 -1.28
N SER A 197 14.37 -3.51 -1.94
CA SER A 197 14.15 -3.12 -3.32
C SER A 197 14.27 -1.60 -3.49
N PHE A 198 14.68 -1.15 -4.69
CA PHE A 198 14.67 0.27 -5.03
C PHE A 198 13.28 0.88 -4.84
N VAL A 199 12.24 0.16 -5.26
CA VAL A 199 10.87 0.66 -5.24
C VAL A 199 10.35 0.85 -3.82
N ASN A 200 9.83 2.05 -3.54
CA ASN A 200 9.14 2.33 -2.28
C ASN A 200 7.62 2.22 -2.47
N PRO A 201 6.96 1.19 -1.91
CA PRO A 201 5.53 1.00 -2.10
C PRO A 201 4.67 2.16 -1.60
N SER A 202 5.11 2.89 -0.57
CA SER A 202 4.37 4.03 -0.02
C SER A 202 4.33 5.24 -0.97
N MET A 203 5.32 5.36 -1.85
CA MET A 203 5.41 6.38 -2.88
C MET A 203 4.69 5.99 -4.17
N THR A 204 4.32 4.71 -4.34
CA THR A 204 3.80 4.14 -5.57
C THR A 204 2.31 4.39 -5.72
N ASP A 205 1.90 4.79 -6.92
CA ASP A 205 0.50 4.97 -7.35
C ASP A 205 0.05 3.84 -8.28
N GLU A 206 0.83 3.57 -9.32
CA GLU A 206 0.51 2.56 -10.32
C GLU A 206 1.72 1.66 -10.59
N VAL A 207 1.45 0.39 -10.75
CA VAL A 207 2.42 -0.62 -11.16
C VAL A 207 1.89 -1.35 -12.37
N LYS A 208 2.72 -1.48 -13.40
CA LYS A 208 2.46 -2.30 -14.58
C LYS A 208 3.57 -3.30 -14.74
N PHE A 209 3.21 -4.52 -15.07
CA PHE A 209 4.15 -5.63 -15.22
C PHE A 209 3.89 -6.41 -16.52
N SER A 210 4.95 -6.86 -17.16
CA SER A 210 4.89 -7.83 -18.23
C SER A 210 5.95 -8.91 -18.07
N ALA A 211 5.52 -10.17 -18.10
CA ALA A 211 6.38 -11.34 -18.10
C ALA A 211 6.82 -11.73 -19.54
N GLY A 212 7.27 -10.74 -20.31
CA GLY A 212 7.71 -10.88 -21.70
C GLY A 212 6.69 -10.39 -22.74
N GLY A 213 7.16 -10.09 -23.95
CA GLY A 213 6.34 -9.54 -25.03
C GLY A 213 5.94 -8.07 -24.80
N PHE A 214 6.83 -7.23 -24.33
CA PHE A 214 6.61 -5.82 -24.07
C PHE A 214 6.90 -4.92 -25.27
N GLU A 215 6.49 -3.68 -25.19
CA GLU A 215 6.60 -2.68 -26.26
C GLU A 215 8.06 -2.32 -26.57
N ALA A 216 8.34 -1.90 -27.80
CA ALA A 216 9.68 -1.56 -28.28
C ALA A 216 10.35 -0.40 -27.51
N MET A 217 9.59 0.38 -26.76
CA MET A 217 10.14 1.43 -25.89
C MET A 217 10.96 0.88 -24.72
N TYR A 218 10.70 -0.38 -24.34
CA TYR A 218 11.44 -1.09 -23.30
C TYR A 218 12.48 -1.98 -23.96
N GLY A 219 13.66 -1.43 -24.19
CA GLY A 219 14.78 -2.14 -24.80
C GLY A 219 15.75 -2.77 -23.80
N ASP A 220 16.75 -3.45 -24.32
CA ASP A 220 17.97 -3.91 -23.64
C ASP A 220 17.87 -5.19 -22.79
N LYS A 221 16.71 -5.59 -22.28
CA LYS A 221 16.54 -6.81 -21.48
C LYS A 221 15.37 -7.64 -21.97
N MET A 222 15.35 -8.94 -21.65
CA MET A 222 14.47 -9.88 -22.34
C MET A 222 13.47 -10.60 -21.44
N ALA A 223 13.66 -10.60 -20.10
CA ALA A 223 12.82 -11.41 -19.23
C ALA A 223 11.50 -10.72 -18.86
N SER A 224 11.56 -9.51 -18.31
CA SER A 224 10.36 -8.79 -17.91
C SER A 224 10.54 -7.27 -17.89
N VAL A 225 9.40 -6.56 -17.82
CA VAL A 225 9.34 -5.11 -17.57
C VAL A 225 8.44 -4.84 -16.37
N LEU A 226 8.95 -4.04 -15.45
CA LEU A 226 8.23 -3.48 -14.33
C LEU A 226 8.22 -1.96 -14.47
N ASP A 227 7.08 -1.38 -14.82
CA ASP A 227 6.89 0.07 -14.97
C ASP A 227 6.08 0.60 -13.79
N ILE A 228 6.68 1.51 -13.05
CA ILE A 228 6.18 2.04 -11.80
C ILE A 228 5.97 3.54 -11.93
N ARG A 229 4.83 3.98 -11.46
CA ARG A 229 4.52 5.39 -11.34
C ARG A 229 4.38 5.77 -9.88
N TYR A 230 5.14 6.76 -9.49
CA TYR A 230 5.04 7.37 -8.17
C TYR A 230 3.88 8.36 -8.12
N LYS A 231 3.35 8.55 -6.93
CA LYS A 231 2.27 9.49 -6.63
C LYS A 231 2.61 10.91 -7.04
N LYS A 232 1.60 11.62 -7.52
CA LYS A 232 1.66 13.06 -7.78
C LYS A 232 0.61 13.73 -6.88
N PRO A 233 0.96 14.10 -5.64
CA PRO A 233 0.01 14.65 -4.69
C PRO A 233 -0.61 15.94 -5.24
N GLU A 234 -1.87 16.18 -4.89
CA GLU A 234 -2.58 17.44 -5.14
C GLU A 234 -2.65 18.27 -3.86
N GLU A 235 -2.66 17.59 -2.72
CA GLU A 235 -2.69 18.16 -1.37
C GLU A 235 -1.56 17.57 -0.53
N PHE A 236 -1.47 17.99 0.73
CA PHE A 236 -0.56 17.38 1.68
C PHE A 236 -1.04 15.96 2.04
N GLU A 237 -0.20 14.98 1.83
CA GLU A 237 -0.43 13.60 2.25
C GLU A 237 0.79 13.05 3.00
N GLY A 238 0.55 12.14 3.92
CA GLY A 238 1.63 11.53 4.66
C GLY A 238 1.20 10.23 5.33
N SER A 239 2.17 9.34 5.50
CA SER A 239 1.98 8.10 6.25
C SER A 239 3.25 7.72 6.99
N ALA A 240 3.07 7.08 8.15
CA ALA A 240 4.17 6.49 8.91
C ALA A 240 3.76 5.09 9.37
N ALA A 241 4.68 4.15 9.28
CA ALA A 241 4.49 2.78 9.76
C ALA A 241 5.73 2.33 10.51
N ILE A 242 5.52 1.61 11.61
CA ILE A 242 6.57 1.00 12.42
C ILE A 242 6.21 -0.46 12.64
N SER A 243 7.19 -1.34 12.46
CA SER A 243 7.07 -2.78 12.70
C SER A 243 8.32 -3.32 13.38
N LEU A 244 8.31 -4.59 13.77
CA LEU A 244 9.50 -5.27 14.30
C LEU A 244 10.66 -5.34 13.29
N LEU A 245 10.37 -5.24 12.01
CA LEU A 245 11.33 -5.34 10.91
C LEU A 245 11.82 -3.98 10.43
N GLY A 246 11.21 -2.87 10.89
CA GLY A 246 11.65 -1.55 10.48
C GLY A 246 10.59 -0.46 10.58
N ALA A 247 10.88 0.66 9.94
CA ALA A 247 10.01 1.82 9.89
C ALA A 247 9.98 2.41 8.47
N ASN A 248 8.84 3.01 8.12
CA ASN A 248 8.65 3.71 6.86
C ASN A 248 7.91 5.02 7.12
N VAL A 249 8.39 6.08 6.50
CA VAL A 249 7.74 7.41 6.51
C VAL A 249 7.62 7.88 5.09
N PHE A 250 6.45 8.38 4.74
CA PHE A 250 6.14 8.98 3.45
C PHE A 250 5.49 10.34 3.65
N VAL A 251 5.89 11.32 2.87
CA VAL A 251 5.31 12.67 2.84
C VAL A 251 5.20 13.13 1.40
N GLY A 252 4.03 13.65 1.04
CA GLY A 252 3.74 14.24 -0.26
C GLY A 252 3.14 15.63 -0.13
N GLN A 253 3.47 16.52 -1.05
CA GLN A 253 2.97 17.89 -1.06
C GLN A 253 2.93 18.47 -2.46
N ALA A 254 1.93 19.33 -2.71
CA ALA A 254 1.85 20.17 -3.89
C ALA A 254 1.90 21.65 -3.53
N SER A 255 2.41 22.47 -4.45
CA SER A 255 2.29 23.93 -4.35
C SER A 255 0.85 24.37 -4.60
N LYS A 256 0.43 25.52 -4.04
CA LYS A 256 -0.94 26.05 -4.19
C LYS A 256 -1.41 26.22 -5.63
N ASN A 257 -0.50 26.41 -6.57
CA ASN A 257 -0.81 26.52 -8.00
C ASN A 257 -0.72 25.18 -8.75
N GLY A 258 -0.46 24.07 -8.06
CA GLY A 258 -0.35 22.73 -8.62
C GLY A 258 0.85 22.50 -9.54
N LYS A 259 1.71 23.51 -9.76
CA LYS A 259 2.85 23.41 -10.68
C LYS A 259 4.01 22.60 -10.13
N PHE A 260 4.27 22.69 -8.84
CA PHE A 260 5.32 21.93 -8.17
C PHE A 260 4.71 20.86 -7.27
N ARG A 261 5.15 19.63 -7.44
CA ARG A 261 4.77 18.48 -6.64
C ARG A 261 6.01 17.77 -6.17
N GLN A 262 6.00 17.32 -4.93
CA GLN A 262 7.10 16.57 -4.35
C GLN A 262 6.61 15.48 -3.44
N ILE A 263 7.33 14.35 -3.45
CA ILE A 263 7.15 13.26 -2.50
C ILE A 263 8.50 12.82 -1.98
N HIS A 264 8.51 12.44 -0.72
CA HIS A 264 9.67 11.94 -0.01
C HIS A 264 9.31 10.67 0.73
N GLY A 265 10.16 9.67 0.62
CA GLY A 265 10.02 8.41 1.34
C GLY A 265 11.31 8.05 2.05
N MET A 266 11.23 7.64 3.31
CA MET A 266 12.36 7.14 4.07
C MET A 266 12.00 5.79 4.65
N ARG A 267 12.87 4.80 4.46
CA ARG A 267 12.70 3.44 4.98
C ARG A 267 13.90 3.02 5.78
N TYR A 268 13.65 2.42 6.91
CA TYR A 268 14.64 1.66 7.67
C TYR A 268 14.16 0.22 7.80
N LYS A 269 15.04 -0.74 7.57
CA LYS A 269 14.73 -2.16 7.68
C LYS A 269 15.86 -2.90 8.37
N THR A 270 15.50 -3.89 9.17
CA THR A 270 16.44 -4.86 9.75
C THR A 270 15.82 -6.24 9.79
N ASN A 271 16.55 -7.22 9.35
CA ASN A 271 16.16 -8.63 9.43
C ASN A 271 16.83 -9.35 10.61
N ALA A 272 17.53 -8.61 11.48
CA ALA A 272 18.29 -9.19 12.60
C ALA A 272 17.42 -10.07 13.51
N TYR A 273 16.16 -9.70 13.75
CA TYR A 273 15.23 -10.48 14.56
C TYR A 273 14.86 -11.82 13.92
N LEU A 274 14.56 -11.82 12.62
CA LEU A 274 14.22 -13.06 11.87
C LEU A 274 15.43 -13.99 11.81
N LEU A 275 16.62 -13.43 11.58
CA LEU A 275 17.85 -14.19 11.45
C LEU A 275 18.32 -14.76 12.76
N GLY A 276 18.10 -14.07 13.86
CA GLY A 276 18.38 -14.57 15.20
C GLY A 276 17.50 -15.75 15.64
N ALA A 277 16.36 -15.96 14.96
CA ALA A 277 15.48 -17.10 15.19
C ALA A 277 15.82 -18.32 14.31
N LEU A 278 16.66 -18.16 13.29
CA LEU A 278 17.12 -19.24 12.44
C LEU A 278 18.36 -19.91 13.05
N ASP A 279 18.47 -21.22 12.90
CA ASP A 279 19.67 -21.99 13.27
C ASP A 279 20.79 -21.73 12.25
N THR A 280 21.32 -20.50 12.29
CA THR A 280 22.40 -20.05 11.41
C THR A 280 23.76 -20.27 12.07
N LYS A 281 24.81 -20.42 11.24
CA LYS A 281 26.18 -20.66 11.69
C LYS A 281 26.92 -19.41 12.21
N GLY A 282 26.15 -18.41 12.67
CA GLY A 282 26.65 -17.14 13.13
C GLY A 282 25.55 -16.12 13.29
N GLU A 283 25.84 -15.01 13.92
CA GLU A 283 24.89 -13.92 14.12
C GLU A 283 24.97 -12.93 12.96
N TYR A 284 23.86 -12.80 12.21
CA TYR A 284 23.70 -11.85 11.12
C TYR A 284 22.90 -10.65 11.58
N ARG A 285 23.42 -9.45 11.41
CA ARG A 285 22.76 -8.19 11.80
C ARG A 285 22.75 -7.20 10.63
N PRO A 286 21.94 -7.44 9.59
CA PRO A 286 21.80 -6.50 8.49
C PRO A 286 20.91 -5.34 8.90
N SER A 287 21.23 -4.14 8.42
CA SER A 287 20.38 -2.96 8.53
C SER A 287 20.45 -2.13 7.25
N PHE A 288 19.31 -1.62 6.84
CA PHE A 288 19.13 -0.92 5.58
C PHE A 288 18.44 0.41 5.85
N LEU A 289 19.01 1.48 5.32
CA LEU A 289 18.42 2.81 5.31
C LEU A 289 18.29 3.26 3.86
N ASP A 290 17.12 3.77 3.49
CA ASP A 290 16.81 4.24 2.16
C ASP A 290 16.01 5.54 2.23
N TYR A 291 16.45 6.55 1.49
CA TYR A 291 15.74 7.79 1.30
C TYR A 291 15.51 8.02 -0.18
N GLN A 292 14.28 8.28 -0.56
CA GLN A 292 13.90 8.57 -1.94
C GLN A 292 13.13 9.88 -2.02
N THR A 293 13.31 10.56 -3.13
CA THR A 293 12.55 11.76 -3.46
C THR A 293 12.16 11.75 -4.93
N PHE A 294 10.95 12.16 -5.20
CA PHE A 294 10.50 12.46 -6.56
C PHE A 294 9.85 13.83 -6.56
N MET A 295 10.32 14.68 -7.46
CA MET A 295 9.85 16.05 -7.63
C MET A 295 9.45 16.26 -9.07
N SER A 296 8.34 16.95 -9.30
CA SER A 296 7.92 17.36 -10.66
C SER A 296 7.54 18.82 -10.68
N TYR A 297 7.92 19.51 -11.76
CA TYR A 297 7.62 20.91 -11.98
C TYR A 297 7.07 21.12 -13.39
N THR A 298 5.85 21.65 -13.48
CA THR A 298 5.22 22.03 -14.74
C THR A 298 5.75 23.39 -15.18
N LEU A 299 6.72 23.40 -16.10
CA LEU A 299 7.32 24.61 -16.66
C LEU A 299 6.31 25.41 -17.48
N ALA A 300 5.57 24.72 -18.34
CA ALA A 300 4.51 25.28 -19.19
C ALA A 300 3.45 24.19 -19.44
N SER A 301 2.32 24.53 -20.06
CA SER A 301 1.20 23.59 -20.31
C SER A 301 1.59 22.28 -21.03
N LYS A 302 2.74 22.27 -21.69
CA LYS A 302 3.26 21.13 -22.47
C LYS A 302 4.60 20.58 -21.98
N TRP A 303 5.21 21.21 -20.97
CA TRP A 303 6.54 20.86 -20.48
C TRP A 303 6.50 20.52 -19.00
N GLU A 304 7.01 19.36 -18.67
CA GLU A 304 7.18 18.88 -17.29
C GLU A 304 8.65 18.47 -17.07
N LEU A 305 9.26 19.04 -16.05
CA LEU A 305 10.58 18.61 -15.56
C LEU A 305 10.38 17.78 -14.31
N SER A 306 11.02 16.63 -14.25
CA SER A 306 10.97 15.78 -13.05
C SER A 306 12.36 15.32 -12.63
N PHE A 307 12.52 15.10 -11.34
CA PHE A 307 13.73 14.61 -10.71
C PHE A 307 13.40 13.43 -9.80
N LEU A 308 14.13 12.33 -9.98
CA LEU A 308 14.10 11.16 -9.11
C LEU A 308 15.45 11.04 -8.42
N GLY A 309 15.46 11.02 -7.09
CA GLY A 309 16.66 10.85 -6.29
C GLY A 309 16.53 9.70 -5.30
N ASN A 310 17.61 8.98 -5.08
CA ASN A 310 17.71 7.93 -4.07
C ASN A 310 19.07 7.99 -3.38
N PHE A 311 19.07 7.84 -2.07
CA PHE A 311 20.24 7.58 -1.28
C PHE A 311 19.97 6.40 -0.37
N SER A 312 20.83 5.39 -0.41
CA SER A 312 20.70 4.21 0.44
C SER A 312 22.00 3.85 1.12
N GLN A 313 21.89 3.28 2.32
CA GLN A 313 22.99 2.75 3.09
C GLN A 313 22.64 1.37 3.63
N ASN A 314 23.43 0.38 3.29
CA ASN A 314 23.28 -0.99 3.73
C ASN A 314 24.48 -1.36 4.62
N ASN A 315 24.20 -1.72 5.85
CA ASN A 315 25.20 -2.22 6.78
C ASN A 315 24.98 -3.73 6.95
N TYR A 316 26.03 -4.48 6.84
CA TYR A 316 26.06 -5.91 7.09
C TYR A 316 27.10 -6.22 8.15
N ASN A 317 26.67 -6.85 9.22
CA ASN A 317 27.58 -7.33 10.26
C ASN A 317 27.34 -8.83 10.44
N PHE A 318 28.38 -9.60 10.29
CA PHE A 318 28.38 -11.03 10.54
C PHE A 318 29.39 -11.37 11.64
N ILE A 319 28.91 -12.06 12.66
CA ILE A 319 29.73 -12.56 13.79
C ILE A 319 29.65 -14.08 13.72
N PRO A 320 30.68 -14.77 13.21
CA PRO A 320 30.68 -16.23 13.12
C PRO A 320 30.74 -16.85 14.52
N GLU A 321 29.99 -17.93 14.68
CA GLU A 321 30.04 -18.72 15.92
C GLU A 321 31.00 -19.90 15.78
N THR A 322 31.66 -20.25 16.90
CA THR A 322 32.47 -21.46 17.00
C THR A 322 31.62 -22.68 16.70
N ARG A 323 32.03 -23.47 15.74
CA ARG A 323 31.31 -24.64 15.28
C ARG A 323 31.85 -25.91 15.89
N LYS A 324 30.95 -26.69 16.47
CA LYS A 324 31.22 -28.04 16.98
C LYS A 324 30.49 -29.06 16.11
N THR A 325 31.24 -29.91 15.43
CA THR A 325 30.68 -31.02 14.65
C THR A 325 31.09 -32.35 15.32
N LYS A 326 30.12 -33.22 15.57
CA LYS A 326 30.36 -34.56 16.07
C LYS A 326 30.23 -35.56 14.93
N TYR A 327 31.15 -36.45 14.80
CA TYR A 327 31.14 -37.51 13.79
C TYR A 327 31.80 -38.79 14.36
N GLY A 328 31.55 -39.93 13.72
CA GLY A 328 32.11 -41.22 14.13
C GLY A 328 31.06 -42.30 14.33
N THR A 329 31.47 -43.40 14.93
CA THR A 329 30.63 -44.56 15.25
C THR A 329 30.17 -44.51 16.72
N PHE A 330 29.28 -45.43 17.09
CA PHE A 330 28.83 -45.56 18.48
C PHE A 330 29.97 -45.74 19.47
N ASN A 331 31.02 -46.46 19.08
CA ASN A 331 32.19 -46.73 19.93
C ASN A 331 33.28 -45.66 19.84
N ASN A 332 33.39 -44.94 18.74
CA ASN A 332 34.40 -43.92 18.50
C ASN A 332 33.74 -42.61 18.07
N LYS A 333 33.55 -41.70 19.01
CA LYS A 333 32.99 -40.36 18.78
C LYS A 333 34.13 -39.37 18.70
N TYR A 334 34.13 -38.62 17.59
CA TYR A 334 35.07 -37.52 17.40
C TYR A 334 34.31 -36.19 17.42
N GLU A 335 34.93 -35.17 17.96
CA GLU A 335 34.42 -33.82 18.00
C GLU A 335 35.41 -32.93 17.25
N PHE A 336 34.89 -32.20 16.25
CA PHE A 336 35.64 -31.24 15.49
C PHE A 336 35.18 -29.83 15.86
N TYR A 337 36.12 -29.00 16.31
CA TYR A 337 35.86 -27.62 16.65
C TYR A 337 36.48 -26.71 15.61
N VAL A 338 35.66 -25.82 15.04
CA VAL A 338 36.13 -24.73 14.17
C VAL A 338 35.95 -23.44 14.93
N TYR A 339 37.05 -22.82 15.32
CA TYR A 339 37.04 -21.52 15.96
C TYR A 339 37.14 -20.45 14.88
N PHE A 340 36.19 -19.51 14.90
CA PHE A 340 36.22 -18.36 14.04
C PHE A 340 36.66 -17.13 14.86
N GLU A 341 37.71 -16.50 14.41
CA GLU A 341 38.20 -15.23 14.97
C GLU A 341 37.89 -14.14 13.94
N GLY A 342 37.23 -13.07 14.39
CA GLY A 342 36.93 -11.92 13.55
C GLY A 342 35.46 -11.64 13.39
N LYS A 343 35.18 -10.53 12.73
CA LYS A 343 33.84 -10.02 12.38
C LYS A 343 33.91 -9.51 10.97
N GLU A 344 32.93 -9.89 10.18
CA GLU A 344 32.77 -9.33 8.84
C GLU A 344 31.83 -8.11 8.92
N LYS A 345 32.28 -7.01 8.34
CA LYS A 345 31.51 -5.75 8.32
C LYS A 345 31.60 -5.16 6.92
N ASP A 346 30.45 -5.12 6.28
CA ASP A 346 30.32 -4.49 4.98
C ASP A 346 29.40 -3.26 5.08
N LEU A 347 29.83 -2.20 4.44
CA LEU A 347 29.07 -0.96 4.32
C LEU A 347 28.97 -0.57 2.86
N PHE A 348 27.75 -0.59 2.33
CA PHE A 348 27.45 -0.14 0.99
C PHE A 348 26.61 1.13 1.01
N ARG A 349 27.03 2.12 0.23
CA ARG A 349 26.29 3.36 0.01
C ARG A 349 26.02 3.52 -1.47
N THR A 350 24.78 3.81 -1.80
CA THR A 350 24.37 4.07 -3.17
C THR A 350 23.69 5.41 -3.25
N ALA A 351 24.08 6.21 -4.22
CA ALA A 351 23.40 7.44 -4.60
C ALA A 351 22.99 7.34 -6.07
N PHE A 352 21.74 7.64 -6.36
CA PHE A 352 21.17 7.65 -7.68
C PHE A 352 20.41 8.95 -7.89
N GLY A 353 20.53 9.54 -9.08
CA GLY A 353 19.78 10.71 -9.47
C GLY A 353 19.48 10.68 -10.96
N ALA A 354 18.23 10.97 -11.33
CA ALA A 354 17.80 11.06 -12.71
C ALA A 354 16.94 12.31 -12.91
N LEU A 355 17.14 12.99 -14.01
CA LEU A 355 16.35 14.12 -14.48
C LEU A 355 15.62 13.71 -15.73
N ASN A 356 14.34 14.03 -15.82
CA ASN A 356 13.54 13.77 -17.01
C ASN A 356 12.79 15.02 -17.43
N LEU A 357 12.91 15.40 -18.69
CA LEU A 357 12.19 16.49 -19.31
C LEU A 357 11.19 15.92 -20.32
N GLU A 358 9.91 16.09 -20.04
CA GLU A 358 8.83 15.65 -20.92
C GLU A 358 8.23 16.83 -21.68
N TYR A 359 8.04 16.63 -23.00
CA TYR A 359 7.30 17.55 -23.86
C TYR A 359 6.10 16.86 -24.50
N LYS A 360 4.91 17.34 -24.18
CA LYS A 360 3.61 16.79 -24.65
C LYS A 360 2.92 17.81 -25.58
N PRO A 361 3.32 17.92 -26.85
CA PRO A 361 2.71 18.89 -27.79
C PRO A 361 1.27 18.55 -28.15
N ARG A 362 0.92 17.27 -28.22
CA ARG A 362 -0.42 16.74 -28.55
C ARG A 362 -0.73 15.52 -27.66
N ARG A 363 -2.04 15.14 -27.58
CA ARG A 363 -2.48 13.97 -26.81
C ARG A 363 -1.75 12.65 -27.16
N ASN A 364 -1.33 12.48 -28.42
CA ASN A 364 -0.75 11.25 -28.95
C ASN A 364 0.77 11.34 -29.15
N LEU A 365 1.42 12.40 -28.71
CA LEU A 365 2.86 12.56 -28.85
C LEU A 365 3.46 12.98 -27.52
N ASN A 366 4.34 12.15 -27.00
CA ASN A 366 5.15 12.41 -25.82
C ASN A 366 6.63 12.25 -26.20
N LEU A 367 7.41 13.29 -25.98
CA LEU A 367 8.85 13.29 -26.17
C LEU A 367 9.50 13.44 -24.79
N GLY A 368 10.34 12.48 -24.42
CA GLY A 368 11.06 12.48 -23.14
C GLY A 368 12.57 12.50 -23.38
N LEU A 369 13.28 13.22 -22.52
CA LEU A 369 14.73 13.18 -22.40
C LEU A 369 15.07 12.90 -20.94
N SER A 370 15.69 11.79 -20.67
CA SER A 370 16.14 11.38 -19.33
C SER A 370 17.65 11.08 -19.34
#